data_174e23089917662095ef13e3a6e4a403
#
_entry.id   174e23089917662095ef13e3a6e4a403
#
_cell.length_a   1.000
_cell.length_b   1.000
_cell.length_c   1.000
_cell.angle_alpha   90.00
_cell.angle_beta   90.00
_cell.angle_gamma   90.00
#
_symmetry.space_group_name_H-M   'P 1'
#
loop_
_entity.id
_entity.type
_entity.pdbx_description
1 polymer ?
#
loop_
_entity_poly.entity_id
_entity_poly.type
_entity_poly.pdbx_seq_one_letter_code
_entity_poly.pdbx_strand_id
1 'polypeptide(L)'
;MRLSIVIPVLNEAALIAGFLRHVRTLAPDAEVIVVDGGSSDDTVGLSRSLADSVITAAPGRGRQMSSGAAVGRGDVFWFVHADSQIPNDAVSAMARSLLDASCVGGCFRLRIVPRRWIYRIRDFVGDVCVDVFKIGLGDRGLFCRREFFEAVGGYGDDLLFEDADLYRKLARSGKMRRLDPVIETSARRYEAQGPVRTCLFYGFVMLLYWAGLRRPLLERMVERFRGRAIVAAKMRASTDSAPSDTAKRTLAGPASLHLNANL
;
A
#
# COMPACT_ATOMS: atom_id res chain seq x y z
N MET A 1 2.83 -26.22 -5.49
CA MET A 1 2.08 -24.93 -5.46
C MET A 1 2.79 -23.98 -6.40
N ARG A 2 2.21 -23.66 -7.53
CA ARG A 2 2.72 -22.59 -8.40
C ARG A 2 2.15 -21.27 -7.91
N LEU A 3 3.00 -20.28 -7.64
CA LEU A 3 2.63 -19.01 -7.06
C LEU A 3 2.76 -17.90 -8.11
N SER A 4 1.72 -17.09 -8.33
CA SER A 4 1.80 -15.83 -9.05
C SER A 4 1.68 -14.68 -8.04
N ILE A 5 2.69 -13.82 -8.00
CA ILE A 5 2.75 -12.63 -7.15
C ILE A 5 2.37 -11.43 -7.99
N VAL A 6 1.26 -10.78 -7.65
CA VAL A 6 0.72 -9.63 -8.37
C VAL A 6 1.01 -8.36 -7.58
N ILE A 7 1.69 -7.41 -8.20
CA ILE A 7 2.21 -6.20 -7.58
C ILE A 7 1.67 -4.96 -8.31
N PRO A 8 0.62 -4.32 -7.81
CA PRO A 8 0.13 -3.06 -8.36
C PRO A 8 1.09 -1.92 -8.01
N VAL A 9 1.48 -1.12 -8.99
CA VAL A 9 2.41 0.01 -8.81
C VAL A 9 1.87 1.28 -9.46
N LEU A 10 2.25 2.43 -8.86
CA LEU A 10 2.02 3.76 -9.43
C LEU A 10 3.04 4.74 -8.81
N ASN A 11 4.03 5.17 -9.59
CA ASN A 11 5.11 6.05 -9.14
C ASN A 11 5.88 5.51 -7.92
N GLU A 12 6.41 4.30 -8.05
CA GLU A 12 7.16 3.60 -7.00
C GLU A 12 8.65 3.34 -7.40
N ALA A 13 9.23 4.14 -8.31
CA ALA A 13 10.60 3.98 -8.79
C ALA A 13 11.63 3.88 -7.65
N ALA A 14 11.42 4.61 -6.55
CA ALA A 14 12.30 4.60 -5.40
C ALA A 14 12.32 3.26 -4.63
N LEU A 15 11.28 2.45 -4.73
CA LEU A 15 11.10 1.24 -3.93
C LEU A 15 11.12 -0.05 -4.75
N ILE A 16 10.60 0.00 -5.99
CA ILE A 16 10.24 -1.19 -6.75
C ILE A 16 11.42 -2.14 -6.99
N ALA A 17 12.60 -1.64 -7.34
CA ALA A 17 13.74 -2.50 -7.62
C ALA A 17 14.23 -3.28 -6.38
N GLY A 18 14.27 -2.62 -5.22
CA GLY A 18 14.60 -3.27 -3.93
C GLY A 18 13.57 -4.31 -3.54
N PHE A 19 12.30 -3.96 -3.68
CA PHE A 19 11.18 -4.85 -3.39
C PHE A 19 11.19 -6.11 -4.27
N LEU A 20 11.37 -5.97 -5.57
CA LEU A 20 11.40 -7.10 -6.51
C LEU A 20 12.58 -8.04 -6.25
N ARG A 21 13.78 -7.51 -5.94
CA ARG A 21 14.92 -8.37 -5.55
C ARG A 21 14.60 -9.17 -4.28
N HIS A 22 13.97 -8.54 -3.30
CA HIS A 22 13.53 -9.23 -2.09
C HIS A 22 12.50 -10.32 -2.40
N VAL A 23 11.49 -10.03 -3.20
CA VAL A 23 10.49 -11.03 -3.65
C VAL A 23 11.16 -12.21 -4.35
N ARG A 24 12.13 -11.97 -5.23
CA ARG A 24 12.89 -13.03 -5.91
C ARG A 24 13.69 -13.89 -4.93
N THR A 25 14.24 -13.30 -3.88
CA THR A 25 14.94 -14.07 -2.83
C THR A 25 13.99 -14.96 -2.04
N LEU A 26 12.78 -14.45 -1.74
CA LEU A 26 11.77 -15.20 -0.96
C LEU A 26 11.08 -16.30 -1.76
N ALA A 27 10.87 -16.08 -3.04
CA ALA A 27 10.10 -16.96 -3.92
C ALA A 27 10.74 -17.03 -5.32
N PRO A 28 11.91 -17.69 -5.45
CA PRO A 28 12.66 -17.73 -6.72
C PRO A 28 11.88 -18.35 -7.87
N ASP A 29 11.02 -19.33 -7.58
CA ASP A 29 10.22 -20.05 -8.56
C ASP A 29 8.82 -19.42 -8.78
N ALA A 30 8.51 -18.31 -8.12
CA ALA A 30 7.23 -17.64 -8.29
C ALA A 30 7.21 -16.80 -9.57
N GLU A 31 6.06 -16.78 -10.23
CA GLU A 31 5.78 -15.83 -11.29
C GLU A 31 5.51 -14.44 -10.69
N VAL A 32 6.32 -13.44 -11.06
CA VAL A 32 6.22 -12.06 -10.57
C VAL A 32 5.62 -11.18 -11.65
N ILE A 33 4.47 -10.60 -11.38
CA ILE A 33 3.69 -9.77 -12.30
C ILE A 33 3.57 -8.37 -11.71
N VAL A 34 4.18 -7.39 -12.36
CA VAL A 34 4.04 -5.98 -12.02
C VAL A 34 2.95 -5.37 -12.88
N VAL A 35 1.99 -4.69 -12.26
CA VAL A 35 0.89 -4.03 -12.95
C VAL A 35 0.96 -2.54 -12.71
N ASP A 36 1.37 -1.80 -13.74
CA ASP A 36 1.52 -0.36 -13.69
C ASP A 36 0.19 0.36 -13.94
N GLY A 37 -0.15 1.29 -13.05
CA GLY A 37 -1.34 2.13 -13.14
C GLY A 37 -1.16 3.43 -13.92
N GLY A 38 -0.10 3.53 -14.75
CA GLY A 38 0.24 4.74 -15.50
C GLY A 38 1.27 5.62 -14.79
N SER A 39 2.37 5.02 -14.35
CA SER A 39 3.49 5.74 -13.71
C SER A 39 4.11 6.76 -14.66
N SER A 40 4.48 7.93 -14.10
CA SER A 40 5.19 9.00 -14.79
C SER A 40 6.70 9.01 -14.51
N ASP A 41 7.15 8.15 -13.56
CA ASP A 41 8.55 7.95 -13.21
C ASP A 41 9.11 6.65 -13.84
N ASP A 42 10.34 6.26 -13.52
CA ASP A 42 10.98 5.06 -14.07
C ASP A 42 10.55 3.74 -13.43
N THR A 43 9.37 3.67 -12.81
CA THR A 43 8.85 2.45 -12.18
C THR A 43 8.83 1.27 -13.15
N VAL A 44 8.32 1.49 -14.37
CA VAL A 44 8.20 0.45 -15.41
C VAL A 44 9.59 -0.03 -15.88
N GLY A 45 10.51 0.92 -16.15
CA GLY A 45 11.87 0.60 -16.57
C GLY A 45 12.61 -0.28 -15.56
N LEU A 46 12.56 0.10 -14.28
CA LEU A 46 13.18 -0.63 -13.19
C LEU A 46 12.56 -2.01 -12.92
N SER A 47 11.29 -2.20 -13.28
CA SER A 47 10.58 -3.48 -13.06
C SER A 47 10.92 -4.55 -14.11
N ARG A 48 11.21 -4.15 -15.36
CA ARG A 48 11.33 -5.06 -16.52
C ARG A 48 12.39 -6.13 -16.36
N SER A 49 13.50 -5.83 -15.69
CA SER A 49 14.61 -6.78 -15.50
C SER A 49 14.41 -7.74 -14.32
N LEU A 50 13.41 -7.49 -13.47
CA LEU A 50 13.19 -8.20 -12.20
C LEU A 50 11.84 -8.93 -12.12
N ALA A 51 10.88 -8.58 -12.98
CA ALA A 51 9.58 -9.23 -13.07
C ALA A 51 9.50 -10.15 -14.30
N ASP A 52 8.66 -11.18 -14.25
CA ASP A 52 8.37 -12.04 -15.40
C ASP A 52 7.44 -11.34 -16.40
N SER A 53 6.55 -10.49 -15.88
CA SER A 53 5.64 -9.69 -16.69
C SER A 53 5.47 -8.30 -16.09
N VAL A 54 5.49 -7.28 -16.97
CA VAL A 54 5.13 -5.91 -16.62
C VAL A 54 4.03 -5.48 -17.58
N ILE A 55 2.84 -5.26 -17.04
CA ILE A 55 1.66 -4.86 -17.81
C ILE A 55 1.12 -3.52 -17.31
N THR A 56 0.41 -2.81 -18.18
CA THR A 56 -0.26 -1.56 -17.82
C THR A 56 -1.77 -1.80 -17.71
N ALA A 57 -2.39 -1.22 -16.68
CA ALA A 57 -3.83 -1.25 -16.48
C ALA A 57 -4.35 0.14 -16.13
N ALA A 58 -5.66 0.34 -16.21
CA ALA A 58 -6.28 1.56 -15.75
C ALA A 58 -5.98 1.77 -14.24
N PRO A 59 -5.77 3.03 -13.79
CA PRO A 59 -5.50 3.33 -12.40
C PRO A 59 -6.60 2.78 -11.47
N GLY A 60 -6.17 2.19 -10.37
CA GLY A 60 -7.06 1.59 -9.37
C GLY A 60 -6.57 0.22 -8.94
N ARG A 61 -6.36 0.03 -7.63
CA ARG A 61 -5.75 -1.21 -7.09
C ARG A 61 -6.49 -2.46 -7.51
N GLY A 62 -7.83 -2.50 -7.36
CA GLY A 62 -8.63 -3.66 -7.73
C GLY A 62 -8.49 -4.00 -9.22
N ARG A 63 -8.52 -2.99 -10.10
CA ARG A 63 -8.34 -3.17 -11.56
C ARG A 63 -6.95 -3.69 -11.89
N GLN A 64 -5.91 -3.10 -11.28
CA GLN A 64 -4.54 -3.55 -11.48
C GLN A 64 -4.37 -5.00 -11.01
N MET A 65 -4.87 -5.34 -9.80
CA MET A 65 -4.78 -6.69 -9.26
C MET A 65 -5.57 -7.70 -10.09
N SER A 66 -6.76 -7.34 -10.59
CA SER A 66 -7.53 -8.17 -11.53
C SER A 66 -6.79 -8.40 -12.85
N SER A 67 -6.20 -7.34 -13.42
CA SER A 67 -5.42 -7.45 -14.66
C SER A 67 -4.20 -8.35 -14.50
N GLY A 68 -3.51 -8.26 -13.35
CA GLY A 68 -2.39 -9.14 -13.03
C GLY A 68 -2.82 -10.59 -12.84
N ALA A 69 -3.93 -10.83 -12.15
CA ALA A 69 -4.48 -12.18 -11.98
C ALA A 69 -4.90 -12.82 -13.30
N ALA A 70 -5.42 -12.02 -14.25
CA ALA A 70 -5.84 -12.50 -15.57
C ALA A 70 -4.67 -13.07 -16.41
N VAL A 71 -3.46 -12.55 -16.25
CA VAL A 71 -2.27 -13.04 -16.96
C VAL A 71 -1.45 -14.04 -16.15
N GLY A 72 -1.66 -14.11 -14.83
CA GLY A 72 -0.95 -15.01 -13.94
C GLY A 72 -1.27 -16.49 -14.23
N ARG A 73 -0.29 -17.37 -14.06
CA ARG A 73 -0.37 -18.82 -14.37
C ARG A 73 -0.30 -19.72 -13.12
N GLY A 74 -0.09 -19.13 -11.95
CA GLY A 74 -0.01 -19.85 -10.68
C GLY A 74 -1.34 -20.45 -10.24
N ASP A 75 -1.27 -21.47 -9.40
CA ASP A 75 -2.45 -22.09 -8.77
C ASP A 75 -2.92 -21.25 -7.56
N VAL A 76 -2.03 -20.38 -7.07
CA VAL A 76 -2.26 -19.44 -5.98
C VAL A 76 -1.87 -18.04 -6.42
N PHE A 77 -2.73 -17.08 -6.18
CA PHE A 77 -2.44 -15.67 -6.32
C PHE A 77 -2.04 -15.08 -4.97
N TRP A 78 -1.02 -14.22 -4.98
CA TRP A 78 -0.61 -13.43 -3.84
C TRP A 78 -0.49 -11.96 -4.23
N PHE A 79 -1.31 -11.11 -3.63
CA PHE A 79 -1.38 -9.68 -3.92
C PHE A 79 -0.59 -8.91 -2.86
N VAL A 80 0.46 -8.21 -3.28
CA VAL A 80 1.36 -7.46 -2.38
C VAL A 80 1.67 -6.08 -2.95
N HIS A 81 1.99 -5.14 -2.08
CA HIS A 81 2.31 -3.77 -2.48
C HIS A 81 3.82 -3.51 -2.37
N ALA A 82 4.34 -2.64 -3.26
CA ALA A 82 5.78 -2.35 -3.35
C ALA A 82 6.36 -1.63 -2.12
N ASP A 83 5.51 -1.05 -1.26
CA ASP A 83 5.88 -0.40 0.00
C ASP A 83 5.81 -1.34 1.23
N SER A 84 5.59 -2.64 1.00
CA SER A 84 5.52 -3.66 2.04
C SER A 84 6.88 -4.32 2.28
N GLN A 85 7.19 -4.60 3.55
CA GLN A 85 8.30 -5.48 3.93
C GLN A 85 7.74 -6.86 4.24
N ILE A 86 8.11 -7.83 3.40
CA ILE A 86 7.62 -9.20 3.48
C ILE A 86 8.57 -10.02 4.37
N PRO A 87 8.08 -10.75 5.39
CA PRO A 87 8.94 -11.59 6.23
C PRO A 87 9.42 -12.84 5.48
N ASN A 88 10.60 -13.34 5.85
CA ASN A 88 11.26 -14.45 5.15
C ASN A 88 10.47 -15.77 5.18
N ASP A 89 9.63 -15.97 6.17
CA ASP A 89 8.80 -17.15 6.35
C ASP A 89 7.39 -17.05 5.73
N ALA A 90 7.08 -15.95 5.02
CA ALA A 90 5.76 -15.72 4.44
C ALA A 90 5.33 -16.83 3.48
N VAL A 91 6.19 -17.18 2.52
CA VAL A 91 5.88 -18.20 1.51
C VAL A 91 5.69 -19.58 2.15
N SER A 92 6.54 -19.97 3.10
CA SER A 92 6.41 -21.23 3.82
C SER A 92 5.16 -21.29 4.71
N ALA A 93 4.79 -20.19 5.35
CA ALA A 93 3.56 -20.09 6.14
C ALA A 93 2.31 -20.22 5.25
N MET A 94 2.33 -19.57 4.10
CA MET A 94 1.28 -19.68 3.08
C MET A 94 1.15 -21.14 2.60
N ALA A 95 2.26 -21.76 2.21
CA ALA A 95 2.26 -23.15 1.75
C ALA A 95 1.71 -24.11 2.81
N ARG A 96 2.15 -23.98 4.07
CA ARG A 96 1.61 -24.77 5.19
C ARG A 96 0.11 -24.57 5.38
N SER A 97 -0.39 -23.34 5.28
CA SER A 97 -1.81 -23.06 5.46
C SER A 97 -2.67 -23.72 4.37
N LEU A 98 -2.16 -23.79 3.16
CA LEU A 98 -2.83 -24.38 1.99
C LEU A 98 -2.72 -25.90 1.90
N LEU A 99 -2.02 -26.58 2.83
CA LEU A 99 -2.11 -28.04 2.98
C LEU A 99 -3.50 -28.48 3.45
N ASP A 100 -4.20 -27.64 4.19
CA ASP A 100 -5.63 -27.84 4.50
C ASP A 100 -6.45 -27.52 3.23
N ALA A 101 -7.05 -28.55 2.63
CA ALA A 101 -7.87 -28.40 1.42
C ALA A 101 -9.06 -27.46 1.62
N SER A 102 -9.56 -27.31 2.86
CA SER A 102 -10.64 -26.35 3.19
C SER A 102 -10.17 -24.90 3.25
N CYS A 103 -8.83 -24.65 3.26
CA CYS A 103 -8.26 -23.32 3.24
C CYS A 103 -8.24 -22.79 1.81
N VAL A 104 -9.05 -21.80 1.53
CA VAL A 104 -9.16 -21.15 0.21
C VAL A 104 -8.18 -20.00 0.03
N GLY A 105 -7.65 -19.46 1.12
CA GLY A 105 -6.71 -18.35 1.12
C GLY A 105 -6.51 -17.73 2.51
N GLY A 106 -5.96 -16.53 2.53
CA GLY A 106 -5.69 -15.82 3.77
C GLY A 106 -5.02 -14.48 3.58
N CYS A 107 -4.53 -13.96 4.69
CA CYS A 107 -3.71 -12.76 4.74
C CYS A 107 -2.73 -12.86 5.93
N PHE A 108 -1.82 -11.91 6.02
CA PHE A 108 -0.83 -11.84 7.09
C PHE A 108 -1.26 -10.86 8.19
N ARG A 109 -0.59 -10.93 9.33
CA ARG A 109 -0.64 -9.85 10.31
C ARG A 109 0.00 -8.61 9.71
N LEU A 110 -0.53 -7.45 10.06
CA LEU A 110 0.01 -6.18 9.57
C LEU A 110 0.61 -5.38 10.71
N ARG A 111 1.70 -4.69 10.40
CA ARG A 111 2.33 -3.73 11.30
C ARG A 111 2.68 -2.47 10.53
N ILE A 112 2.28 -1.32 11.06
CA ILE A 112 2.70 -0.02 10.52
C ILE A 112 3.99 0.42 11.20
N VAL A 113 4.97 0.84 10.39
CA VAL A 113 6.29 1.31 10.86
C VAL A 113 6.56 2.74 10.33
N PRO A 114 7.21 3.63 11.15
CA PRO A 114 7.68 3.42 12.53
C PRO A 114 6.53 3.24 13.53
N ARG A 115 6.83 2.57 14.65
CA ARG A 115 5.81 2.23 15.67
C ARG A 115 5.34 3.45 16.44
N ARG A 116 4.00 3.66 16.46
CA ARG A 116 3.31 4.63 17.33
C ARG A 116 2.17 3.94 18.06
N TRP A 117 1.75 4.46 19.21
CA TRP A 117 0.64 3.88 19.98
C TRP A 117 -0.65 3.76 19.17
N ILE A 118 -0.96 4.78 18.34
CA ILE A 118 -2.17 4.80 17.50
C ILE A 118 -2.13 3.69 16.43
N TYR A 119 -0.95 3.37 15.87
CA TYR A 119 -0.81 2.28 14.91
C TYR A 119 -0.97 0.91 15.58
N ARG A 120 -0.53 0.75 16.84
CA ARG A 120 -0.76 -0.48 17.60
C ARG A 120 -2.24 -0.75 17.80
N ILE A 121 -3.04 0.28 18.12
CA ILE A 121 -4.49 0.17 18.23
C ILE A 121 -5.10 -0.19 16.87
N ARG A 122 -4.69 0.52 15.80
CA ARG A 122 -5.18 0.25 14.44
C ARG A 122 -4.84 -1.17 13.98
N ASP A 123 -3.62 -1.65 14.23
CA ASP A 123 -3.19 -3.00 13.88
C ASP A 123 -4.02 -4.05 14.63
N PHE A 124 -4.21 -3.86 15.93
CA PHE A 124 -5.06 -4.73 16.76
C PHE A 124 -6.52 -4.76 16.28
N VAL A 125 -7.12 -3.60 16.07
CA VAL A 125 -8.50 -3.52 15.53
C VAL A 125 -8.58 -4.19 14.15
N GLY A 126 -7.58 -3.99 13.30
CA GLY A 126 -7.49 -4.65 12.01
C GLY A 126 -7.39 -6.18 12.12
N ASP A 127 -6.67 -6.71 13.10
CA ASP A 127 -6.60 -8.16 13.36
C ASP A 127 -7.96 -8.71 13.81
N VAL A 128 -8.65 -8.00 14.71
CA VAL A 128 -10.03 -8.35 15.11
C VAL A 128 -10.99 -8.32 13.93
N CYS A 129 -10.86 -7.32 13.02
CA CYS A 129 -11.68 -7.25 11.81
C CYS A 129 -11.48 -8.48 10.91
N VAL A 130 -10.26 -8.97 10.76
CA VAL A 130 -9.97 -10.19 10.00
C VAL A 130 -10.55 -11.42 10.68
N ASP A 131 -10.29 -11.59 11.97
CA ASP A 131 -10.59 -12.84 12.68
C ASP A 131 -12.11 -12.99 12.90
N VAL A 132 -12.77 -11.92 13.34
CA VAL A 132 -14.19 -11.94 13.73
C VAL A 132 -15.09 -11.62 12.53
N PHE A 133 -14.80 -10.54 11.83
CA PHE A 133 -15.71 -10.00 10.82
C PHE A 133 -15.37 -10.41 9.39
N LYS A 134 -14.30 -11.18 9.21
CA LYS A 134 -13.80 -11.63 7.89
C LYS A 134 -13.57 -10.48 6.91
N ILE A 135 -12.90 -9.44 7.40
CA ILE A 135 -12.52 -8.26 6.62
C ILE A 135 -11.00 -8.14 6.61
N GLY A 136 -10.39 -8.54 5.51
CA GLY A 136 -8.98 -8.30 5.21
C GLY A 136 -8.83 -7.04 4.36
N LEU A 137 -7.90 -6.17 4.72
CA LEU A 137 -7.50 -5.03 3.90
C LEU A 137 -6.20 -5.35 3.18
N GLY A 138 -5.99 -4.81 1.97
CA GLY A 138 -4.96 -5.22 1.03
C GLY A 138 -3.51 -5.08 1.46
N ASP A 139 -3.23 -4.14 2.37
CA ASP A 139 -1.89 -3.98 2.93
C ASP A 139 -1.39 -5.26 3.67
N ARG A 140 -2.26 -6.25 3.86
CA ARG A 140 -1.97 -7.51 4.57
C ARG A 140 -1.47 -8.65 3.68
N GLY A 141 -1.21 -8.40 2.39
CA GLY A 141 -0.75 -9.43 1.48
C GLY A 141 -1.76 -10.57 1.33
N LEU A 142 -2.92 -10.26 0.77
CA LEU A 142 -3.99 -11.23 0.53
C LEU A 142 -3.51 -12.29 -0.46
N PHE A 143 -3.72 -13.57 -0.11
CA PHE A 143 -3.48 -14.69 -1.02
C PHE A 143 -4.69 -15.60 -1.10
N CYS A 144 -4.87 -16.25 -2.25
CA CYS A 144 -5.96 -17.22 -2.42
C CYS A 144 -5.66 -18.20 -3.55
N ARG A 145 -6.30 -19.35 -3.51
CA ARG A 145 -6.28 -20.29 -4.64
C ARG A 145 -6.97 -19.66 -5.84
N ARG A 146 -6.40 -19.86 -7.02
CA ARG A 146 -6.94 -19.36 -8.30
C ARG A 146 -8.39 -19.77 -8.50
N GLU A 147 -8.72 -21.04 -8.31
CA GLU A 147 -10.07 -21.57 -8.52
C GLU A 147 -11.15 -20.80 -7.73
N PHE A 148 -10.87 -20.44 -6.47
CA PHE A 148 -11.81 -19.65 -5.66
C PHE A 148 -11.82 -18.18 -6.05
N PHE A 149 -10.67 -17.61 -6.43
CA PHE A 149 -10.60 -16.25 -6.95
C PHE A 149 -11.49 -16.08 -8.19
N GLU A 150 -11.38 -17.02 -9.13
CA GLU A 150 -12.17 -17.03 -10.37
C GLU A 150 -13.65 -17.28 -10.06
N ALA A 151 -13.96 -18.26 -9.20
CA ALA A 151 -15.35 -18.60 -8.84
C ALA A 151 -16.11 -17.45 -8.17
N VAL A 152 -15.43 -16.58 -7.38
CA VAL A 152 -16.07 -15.41 -6.76
C VAL A 152 -16.06 -14.16 -7.64
N GLY A 153 -15.51 -14.24 -8.86
CA GLY A 153 -15.43 -13.15 -9.81
C GLY A 153 -14.33 -12.12 -9.53
N GLY A 154 -13.29 -12.52 -8.75
CA GLY A 154 -12.13 -11.68 -8.47
C GLY A 154 -12.44 -10.36 -7.77
N TYR A 155 -11.55 -9.38 -7.99
CA TYR A 155 -11.78 -8.01 -7.54
C TYR A 155 -12.89 -7.34 -8.35
N GLY A 156 -13.75 -6.56 -7.67
CA GLY A 156 -14.70 -5.68 -8.33
C GLY A 156 -14.05 -4.41 -8.90
N ASP A 157 -14.80 -3.68 -9.71
CA ASP A 157 -14.36 -2.38 -10.26
C ASP A 157 -14.34 -1.23 -9.24
N ASP A 158 -14.74 -1.50 -8.02
CA ASP A 158 -14.81 -0.52 -6.94
C ASP A 158 -13.42 0.01 -6.56
N LEU A 159 -13.34 1.29 -6.29
CA LEU A 159 -12.09 1.98 -5.92
C LEU A 159 -11.81 1.95 -4.41
N LEU A 160 -12.75 1.48 -3.60
CA LEU A 160 -12.66 1.53 -2.15
C LEU A 160 -13.10 0.21 -1.52
N PHE A 161 -12.27 -0.34 -0.63
CA PHE A 161 -12.49 -1.60 0.08
C PHE A 161 -12.57 -2.85 -0.82
N GLU A 162 -11.97 -2.80 -1.99
CA GLU A 162 -11.88 -3.91 -2.95
C GLU A 162 -11.36 -5.20 -2.30
N ASP A 163 -10.34 -5.07 -1.43
CA ASP A 163 -9.75 -6.19 -0.72
C ASP A 163 -10.70 -6.78 0.34
N ALA A 164 -11.43 -5.90 1.07
CA ALA A 164 -12.39 -6.33 2.07
C ALA A 164 -13.56 -7.12 1.42
N ASP A 165 -13.98 -6.69 0.24
CA ASP A 165 -15.02 -7.39 -0.51
C ASP A 165 -14.55 -8.73 -1.03
N LEU A 166 -13.37 -8.78 -1.63
CA LEU A 166 -12.78 -10.05 -2.10
C LEU A 166 -12.57 -11.00 -0.92
N TYR A 167 -11.99 -10.52 0.18
CA TYR A 167 -11.79 -11.35 1.37
C TYR A 167 -13.10 -11.93 1.89
N ARG A 168 -14.17 -11.13 1.93
CA ARG A 168 -15.50 -11.58 2.38
C ARG A 168 -16.14 -12.59 1.42
N LYS A 169 -16.00 -12.39 0.11
CA LYS A 169 -16.46 -13.35 -0.90
C LYS A 169 -15.73 -14.70 -0.74
N LEU A 170 -14.41 -14.67 -0.61
CA LEU A 170 -13.60 -15.87 -0.38
C LEU A 170 -13.94 -16.57 0.95
N ALA A 171 -14.16 -15.81 2.02
CA ALA A 171 -14.55 -16.37 3.32
C ALA A 171 -15.91 -17.07 3.33
N ARG A 172 -16.78 -16.80 2.34
CA ARG A 172 -18.03 -17.54 2.15
C ARG A 172 -17.84 -18.84 1.37
N SER A 173 -16.74 -18.95 0.62
CA SER A 173 -16.41 -20.13 -0.19
C SER A 173 -15.56 -21.15 0.55
N GLY A 174 -14.91 -20.76 1.67
CA GLY A 174 -14.09 -21.67 2.47
C GLY A 174 -13.34 -20.95 3.59
N LYS A 175 -12.39 -21.65 4.20
CA LYS A 175 -11.62 -21.06 5.30
C LYS A 175 -10.63 -20.05 4.79
N MET A 176 -10.69 -18.83 5.33
CA MET A 176 -9.65 -17.81 5.21
C MET A 176 -8.83 -17.76 6.51
N ARG A 177 -7.50 -17.78 6.39
CA ARG A 177 -6.60 -17.77 7.54
C ARG A 177 -5.82 -16.47 7.63
N ARG A 178 -5.71 -15.93 8.85
CA ARG A 178 -4.71 -14.91 9.15
C ARG A 178 -3.45 -15.61 9.64
N LEU A 179 -2.34 -15.42 8.93
CA LEU A 179 -1.05 -16.03 9.22
C LEU A 179 -0.25 -15.19 10.22
N ASP A 180 0.57 -15.85 11.03
CA ASP A 180 1.37 -15.21 12.08
C ASP A 180 2.52 -14.33 11.58
N PRO A 181 3.22 -14.65 10.46
CA PRO A 181 4.23 -13.75 9.92
C PRO A 181 3.67 -12.34 9.72
N VAL A 182 4.50 -11.33 9.98
CA VAL A 182 4.08 -9.93 9.99
C VAL A 182 4.58 -9.22 8.74
N ILE A 183 3.67 -8.74 7.91
CA ILE A 183 4.00 -7.78 6.85
C ILE A 183 4.09 -6.39 7.49
N GLU A 184 5.19 -5.68 7.26
CA GLU A 184 5.34 -4.30 7.69
C GLU A 184 5.08 -3.35 6.52
N THR A 185 4.31 -2.30 6.77
CA THR A 185 4.00 -1.26 5.79
C THR A 185 4.39 0.12 6.29
N SER A 186 4.73 1.00 5.36
CA SER A 186 5.19 2.35 5.69
C SER A 186 4.08 3.24 6.24
N ALA A 187 4.38 3.94 7.34
CA ALA A 187 3.51 4.99 7.87
C ALA A 187 3.50 6.28 7.02
N ARG A 188 4.28 6.37 5.93
CA ARG A 188 4.48 7.59 5.12
C ARG A 188 3.18 8.35 4.85
N ARG A 189 2.14 7.64 4.43
CA ARG A 189 0.82 8.23 4.16
C ARG A 189 0.13 8.77 5.41
N TYR A 190 0.25 8.05 6.53
CA TYR A 190 -0.32 8.47 7.82
C TYR A 190 0.41 9.67 8.38
N GLU A 191 1.74 9.68 8.30
CA GLU A 191 2.57 10.78 8.78
C GLU A 191 2.31 12.07 7.99
N ALA A 192 2.18 11.98 6.68
CA ALA A 192 1.87 13.13 5.81
C ALA A 192 0.51 13.79 6.12
N GLN A 193 -0.46 13.03 6.60
CA GLN A 193 -1.84 13.48 6.82
C GLN A 193 -2.19 13.68 8.30
N GLY A 194 -1.26 13.38 9.20
CA GLY A 194 -1.46 13.34 10.65
C GLY A 194 -1.96 11.96 11.11
N PRO A 195 -1.13 11.23 11.90
CA PRO A 195 -1.37 9.83 12.25
C PRO A 195 -2.73 9.57 12.90
N VAL A 196 -3.05 10.31 13.95
CA VAL A 196 -4.30 10.15 14.71
C VAL A 196 -5.51 10.48 13.84
N ARG A 197 -5.46 11.61 13.14
CA ARG A 197 -6.53 12.06 12.25
C ARG A 197 -6.82 11.03 11.16
N THR A 198 -5.78 10.47 10.57
CA THR A 198 -5.88 9.48 9.49
C THR A 198 -6.47 8.16 10.00
N CYS A 199 -5.99 7.66 11.14
CA CYS A 199 -6.54 6.45 11.74
C CYS A 199 -8.01 6.61 12.12
N LEU A 200 -8.40 7.73 12.75
CA LEU A 200 -9.78 8.00 13.12
C LEU A 200 -10.67 8.15 11.88
N PHE A 201 -10.20 8.86 10.85
CA PHE A 201 -10.96 9.03 9.61
C PHE A 201 -11.22 7.69 8.92
N TYR A 202 -10.20 6.85 8.69
CA TYR A 202 -10.40 5.55 8.05
C TYR A 202 -11.19 4.58 8.93
N GLY A 203 -11.05 4.64 10.26
CA GLY A 203 -11.90 3.91 11.19
C GLY A 203 -13.38 4.30 11.05
N PHE A 204 -13.67 5.59 10.98
CA PHE A 204 -15.01 6.11 10.76
C PHE A 204 -15.59 5.70 9.40
N VAL A 205 -14.81 5.83 8.31
CA VAL A 205 -15.23 5.38 6.97
C VAL A 205 -15.53 3.88 6.95
N MET A 206 -14.74 3.08 7.68
CA MET A 206 -14.98 1.64 7.82
C MET A 206 -16.28 1.34 8.57
N LEU A 207 -16.59 2.09 9.64
CA LEU A 207 -17.87 1.97 10.34
C LEU A 207 -19.07 2.31 9.44
N LEU A 208 -18.96 3.37 8.66
CA LEU A 208 -19.99 3.76 7.69
C LEU A 208 -20.17 2.71 6.58
N TYR A 209 -19.07 2.12 6.09
CA TYR A 209 -19.13 1.00 5.15
C TYR A 209 -19.89 -0.19 5.77
N TRP A 210 -19.65 -0.49 7.01
CA TRP A 210 -20.34 -1.53 7.76
C TRP A 210 -21.82 -1.25 7.97
N ALA A 211 -22.15 0.02 8.26
CA ALA A 211 -23.53 0.47 8.37
C ALA A 211 -24.28 0.46 7.02
N GLY A 212 -23.63 0.03 5.93
CA GLY A 212 -24.25 -0.08 4.61
C GLY A 212 -24.35 1.25 3.84
N LEU A 213 -23.57 2.26 4.23
CA LEU A 213 -23.56 3.52 3.49
C LEU A 213 -23.10 3.29 2.05
N ARG A 214 -23.76 3.96 1.09
CA ARG A 214 -23.48 3.83 -0.33
C ARG A 214 -22.02 4.15 -0.65
N ARG A 215 -21.34 3.25 -1.36
CA ARG A 215 -19.92 3.38 -1.74
C ARG A 215 -19.54 4.70 -2.40
N PRO A 216 -20.32 5.25 -3.36
CA PRO A 216 -19.97 6.54 -3.97
C PRO A 216 -19.88 7.72 -2.97
N LEU A 217 -20.61 7.64 -1.86
CA LEU A 217 -20.51 8.64 -0.79
C LEU A 217 -19.20 8.46 0.00
N LEU A 218 -18.83 7.23 0.31
CA LEU A 218 -17.58 6.91 1.00
C LEU A 218 -16.35 7.31 0.15
N GLU A 219 -16.39 7.05 -1.15
CA GLU A 219 -15.34 7.45 -2.10
C GLU A 219 -15.16 8.97 -2.12
N ARG A 220 -16.24 9.72 -2.25
CA ARG A 220 -16.18 11.20 -2.18
C ARG A 220 -15.62 11.72 -0.86
N MET A 221 -15.93 11.05 0.26
CA MET A 221 -15.38 11.40 1.57
C MET A 221 -13.86 11.16 1.60
N VAL A 222 -13.40 10.02 1.08
CA VAL A 222 -11.98 9.67 1.03
C VAL A 222 -11.21 10.58 0.07
N GLU A 223 -11.75 10.87 -1.09
CA GLU A 223 -11.16 11.82 -2.05
C GLU A 223 -11.00 13.23 -1.45
N ARG A 224 -12.05 13.74 -0.81
CA ARG A 224 -11.98 15.05 -0.12
C ARG A 224 -10.96 15.06 1.01
N PHE A 225 -10.85 13.97 1.76
CA PHE A 225 -9.86 13.86 2.82
C PHE A 225 -8.44 13.83 2.25
N ARG A 226 -8.20 13.06 1.19
CA ARG A 226 -6.90 12.98 0.49
C ARG A 226 -6.55 14.30 -0.19
N GLY A 227 -7.48 14.93 -0.87
CA GLY A 227 -7.27 16.21 -1.53
C GLY A 227 -6.88 17.34 -0.57
N ARG A 228 -7.55 17.45 0.58
CA ARG A 228 -7.19 18.41 1.63
C ARG A 228 -5.80 18.16 2.21
N ALA A 229 -5.40 16.91 2.31
CA ALA A 229 -4.09 16.56 2.83
C ALA A 229 -2.95 16.92 1.85
N ILE A 230 -3.16 16.73 0.55
CA ILE A 230 -2.19 17.14 -0.48
C ILE A 230 -2.00 18.65 -0.49
N VAL A 231 -3.08 19.42 -0.38
CA VAL A 231 -3.02 20.89 -0.29
C VAL A 231 -2.29 21.33 0.98
N ALA A 232 -2.62 20.72 2.13
CA ALA A 232 -1.96 21.04 3.40
C ALA A 232 -0.46 20.68 3.40
N ALA A 233 -0.07 19.59 2.77
CA ALA A 233 1.33 19.19 2.63
C ALA A 233 2.11 20.17 1.72
N LYS A 234 1.52 20.61 0.61
CA LYS A 234 2.09 21.62 -0.27
C LYS A 234 2.27 22.97 0.42
N MET A 235 1.28 23.39 1.22
CA MET A 235 1.38 24.64 1.99
C MET A 235 2.50 24.59 3.05
N ARG A 236 2.68 23.47 3.76
CA ARG A 236 3.79 23.29 4.72
C ARG A 236 5.15 23.35 4.03
N ALA A 237 5.31 22.65 2.91
CA ALA A 237 6.54 22.69 2.15
C ALA A 237 6.90 24.09 1.64
N SER A 238 5.92 24.92 1.29
CA SER A 238 6.14 26.30 0.88
C SER A 238 6.49 27.23 2.04
N THR A 239 6.01 26.94 3.27
CA THR A 239 6.39 27.71 4.48
C THR A 239 7.78 27.36 4.99
N ASP A 240 8.20 26.09 4.88
CA ASP A 240 9.54 25.65 5.28
C ASP A 240 10.64 26.08 4.28
N SER A 241 10.28 26.43 3.05
CA SER A 241 11.19 26.94 2.02
C SER A 241 11.30 28.48 1.98
N ALA A 242 10.62 29.20 2.84
CA ALA A 242 10.79 30.65 2.99
C ALA A 242 12.12 30.94 3.72
N PRO A 243 13.07 31.72 3.13
CA PRO A 243 14.33 32.01 3.77
C PRO A 243 14.09 32.77 5.08
N SER A 244 14.66 32.25 6.16
CA SER A 244 14.62 32.91 7.47
C SER A 244 15.19 34.32 7.36
N ASP A 245 14.42 35.29 7.81
CA ASP A 245 14.72 36.74 7.77
C ASP A 245 15.96 37.14 8.62
N THR A 246 16.68 36.16 9.16
CA THR A 246 17.90 36.35 9.98
C THR A 246 19.13 36.66 9.14
N ALA A 247 19.11 36.45 7.81
CA ALA A 247 20.26 36.72 6.94
C ALA A 247 20.35 38.17 6.44
N LYS A 248 19.36 39.01 6.68
CA LYS A 248 19.35 40.43 6.23
C LYS A 248 19.93 41.42 7.23
N ARG A 249 20.37 41.00 8.40
CA ARG A 249 20.88 41.93 9.46
C ARG A 249 22.40 42.02 9.58
N THR A 250 23.18 41.33 8.77
CA THR A 250 24.66 41.26 8.92
C THR A 250 25.44 42.03 7.85
N LEU A 251 24.81 42.82 7.00
CA LEU A 251 25.51 43.64 5.98
C LEU A 251 25.25 45.16 6.12
N ALA A 252 25.17 45.69 7.35
CA ALA A 252 25.21 47.09 7.64
C ALA A 252 26.32 47.39 8.66
N GLY A 253 27.56 47.32 8.22
CA GLY A 253 28.72 47.83 8.96
C GLY A 253 29.02 49.27 8.47
N PRO A 254 29.54 50.18 9.34
CA PRO A 254 29.57 51.60 9.09
C PRO A 254 30.65 51.98 8.10
N ALA A 255 30.30 52.91 7.19
CA ALA A 255 31.24 53.60 6.30
C ALA A 255 32.17 54.48 7.15
N SER A 256 33.45 54.19 7.16
CA SER A 256 34.49 55.08 7.66
C SER A 256 34.98 55.94 6.48
N LEU A 257 34.73 57.23 6.64
CA LEU A 257 35.39 58.30 5.89
C LEU A 257 36.93 58.20 6.09
N HIS A 258 37.67 58.18 5.01
CA HIS A 258 39.03 58.73 4.98
C HIS A 258 39.17 59.62 3.73
N LEU A 259 39.15 60.91 3.97
CA LEU A 259 39.80 61.89 3.17
C LEU A 259 41.33 61.57 3.16
N ASN A 260 41.96 61.59 2.01
CA ASN A 260 43.23 62.28 1.87
C ASN A 260 43.54 62.62 0.43
N ALA A 261 43.95 63.82 0.33
CA ALA A 261 44.41 64.58 -0.84
C ALA A 261 45.77 64.05 -1.35
N ASN A 262 46.05 64.51 -2.52
CA ASN A 262 47.34 64.77 -3.22
C ASN A 262 47.72 63.84 -4.36
N LEU A 263 47.81 64.56 -5.43
CA LEU A 263 48.61 64.57 -6.68
C LEU A 263 47.98 63.91 -7.85
#